data_ce2205c21ecbc6430bf090a552dcfd7e
#
_entry.id   ce2205c21ecbc6430bf090a552dcfd7e
#
_cell.length_a   1.000
_cell.length_b   1.000
_cell.length_c   1.000
_cell.angle_alpha   90.00
_cell.angle_beta   90.00
_cell.angle_gamma   90.00
#
_symmetry.space_group_name_H-M   'P 1'
#
loop_
_entity.id
_entity.type
_entity.pdbx_description
1 polymer ?
#
loop_
_entity_poly.entity_id
_entity_poly.type
_entity_poly.pdbx_seq_one_letter_code
_entity_poly.pdbx_strand_id
1 'polypeptide(L)'
;MNFKKMSIFVAAVMVIVMLAGCSSAKDDKKVITLAYVAWDSEIASTNVVREVLEQKLGYKVEMLQVDAGPMWAGIADGSADAMVASWLPTTHETYANDYAGKYEDLGPNLNGTKLGLVVPQYMNINSIEDLNDEVGNSLNYTITGIEGGAGLMMATEKVLDEYGLRDKWSLLESSSAAMTQELEKAYANQEPIIVTGWTPHWKFAKMDLKYLEDTKNVYGKDEQIHTIVRTGLKEDHPEAYAFLDKFNWTPDDMAAVMIQVVEGAEPEAAAKEWVEQNQDKVNAWLQ
;
A
#
# COMPACT_ATOMS: atom_id res chain seq x y z
N MET A 1 -73.77 -25.49 -4.72
CA MET A 1 -72.25 -25.47 -4.84
C MET A 1 -71.69 -25.75 -3.45
N ASN A 2 -71.09 -26.91 -3.24
CA ASN A 2 -70.79 -27.43 -1.90
C ASN A 2 -69.57 -26.70 -1.26
N PHE A 3 -69.81 -26.03 -0.15
CA PHE A 3 -68.78 -25.32 0.62
C PHE A 3 -67.54 -26.17 0.96
N LYS A 4 -67.64 -27.47 1.09
CA LYS A 4 -66.55 -28.41 1.32
C LYS A 4 -65.52 -28.52 0.17
N LYS A 5 -65.98 -28.32 -1.10
CA LYS A 5 -65.10 -28.36 -2.27
C LYS A 5 -64.28 -27.04 -2.44
N MET A 6 -64.83 -25.93 -1.94
CA MET A 6 -64.19 -24.63 -2.02
C MET A 6 -63.05 -24.49 -0.96
N SER A 7 -63.23 -25.11 0.23
CA SER A 7 -62.18 -25.13 1.27
C SER A 7 -60.95 -25.95 0.88
N ILE A 8 -61.11 -27.02 0.10
CA ILE A 8 -59.95 -27.83 -0.35
C ILE A 8 -59.17 -27.11 -1.46
N PHE A 9 -59.85 -26.32 -2.31
CA PHE A 9 -59.18 -25.55 -3.36
C PHE A 9 -58.37 -24.37 -2.81
N VAL A 10 -58.89 -23.70 -1.76
CA VAL A 10 -58.16 -22.60 -1.06
C VAL A 10 -56.95 -23.13 -0.28
N ALA A 11 -57.05 -24.32 0.34
CA ALA A 11 -55.93 -24.95 1.03
C ALA A 11 -54.79 -25.40 0.09
N ALA A 12 -55.18 -25.92 -1.13
CA ALA A 12 -54.22 -26.32 -2.15
C ALA A 12 -53.44 -25.14 -2.77
N VAL A 13 -54.12 -23.98 -2.96
CA VAL A 13 -53.48 -22.74 -3.46
C VAL A 13 -52.57 -22.12 -2.41
N MET A 14 -52.89 -22.16 -1.10
CA MET A 14 -52.02 -21.68 -0.03
C MET A 14 -50.73 -22.53 0.11
N VAL A 15 -50.76 -23.83 -0.13
CA VAL A 15 -49.55 -24.68 -0.05
C VAL A 15 -48.62 -24.45 -1.24
N ILE A 16 -49.15 -24.12 -2.42
CA ILE A 16 -48.31 -23.80 -3.59
C ILE A 16 -47.64 -22.44 -3.46
N VAL A 17 -48.25 -21.47 -2.76
CA VAL A 17 -47.65 -20.15 -2.53
C VAL A 17 -46.52 -20.22 -1.48
N MET A 18 -46.53 -21.20 -0.56
CA MET A 18 -45.45 -21.39 0.41
C MET A 18 -44.20 -22.11 -0.14
N LEU A 19 -44.30 -22.74 -1.32
CA LEU A 19 -43.15 -23.40 -1.96
C LEU A 19 -42.43 -22.52 -3.01
N ALA A 20 -42.98 -21.33 -3.33
CA ALA A 20 -42.36 -20.37 -4.24
C ALA A 20 -41.57 -19.26 -3.52
N GLY A 21 -41.44 -19.33 -2.20
CA GLY A 21 -40.86 -18.30 -1.38
C GLY A 21 -39.61 -18.72 -0.61
N CYS A 22 -38.61 -19.32 -1.27
CA CYS A 22 -37.25 -19.43 -0.71
C CYS A 22 -36.28 -19.85 -1.81
N SER A 23 -36.03 -18.93 -2.69
CA SER A 23 -34.79 -18.90 -3.45
C SER A 23 -34.43 -17.42 -3.69
N SER A 24 -34.40 -16.64 -2.61
CA SER A 24 -33.45 -15.58 -2.55
C SER A 24 -32.12 -16.32 -2.39
N ALA A 25 -31.48 -16.67 -3.50
CA ALA A 25 -30.02 -16.67 -3.46
C ALA A 25 -29.67 -15.32 -2.84
N LYS A 26 -29.18 -15.28 -1.60
CA LYS A 26 -28.34 -14.21 -1.16
C LYS A 26 -27.30 -14.11 -2.28
N ASP A 27 -27.41 -13.05 -3.04
CA ASP A 27 -26.26 -12.49 -3.72
C ASP A 27 -25.32 -12.13 -2.57
N ASP A 28 -24.58 -13.11 -2.07
CA ASP A 28 -23.43 -12.87 -1.22
C ASP A 28 -22.47 -12.13 -2.14
N LYS A 29 -22.67 -10.82 -2.18
CA LYS A 29 -21.80 -9.91 -2.90
C LYS A 29 -20.42 -10.19 -2.36
N LYS A 30 -19.58 -10.75 -3.21
CA LYS A 30 -18.16 -10.90 -2.94
C LYS A 30 -17.63 -9.48 -2.68
N VAL A 31 -17.62 -9.06 -1.42
CA VAL A 31 -17.09 -7.76 -0.99
C VAL A 31 -15.78 -8.03 -0.29
N ILE A 32 -14.75 -7.30 -0.65
CA ILE A 32 -13.44 -7.37 -0.01
C ILE A 32 -12.94 -5.95 0.26
N THR A 33 -12.40 -5.72 1.45
CA THR A 33 -11.85 -4.43 1.86
C THR A 33 -10.32 -4.47 1.78
N LEU A 34 -9.74 -3.60 0.96
CA LEU A 34 -8.29 -3.43 0.86
C LEU A 34 -7.87 -2.18 1.64
N ALA A 35 -7.04 -2.37 2.67
CA ALA A 35 -6.45 -1.26 3.42
C ALA A 35 -5.12 -0.82 2.77
N TYR A 36 -4.89 0.49 2.70
CA TYR A 36 -3.66 1.06 2.16
C TYR A 36 -3.38 2.45 2.72
N VAL A 37 -2.12 2.85 2.64
CA VAL A 37 -1.68 4.22 2.96
C VAL A 37 -1.58 5.02 1.65
N ALA A 38 -1.74 6.34 1.72
CA ALA A 38 -1.65 7.22 0.56
C ALA A 38 -0.18 7.47 0.13
N TRP A 39 0.62 6.41 0.02
CA TRP A 39 1.93 6.43 -0.61
C TRP A 39 1.79 6.09 -2.08
N ASP A 40 2.59 6.73 -2.93
CA ASP A 40 2.50 6.56 -4.38
C ASP A 40 2.61 5.08 -4.81
N SER A 41 3.50 4.32 -4.17
CA SER A 41 3.69 2.89 -4.40
C SER A 41 2.45 2.07 -4.02
N GLU A 42 1.83 2.37 -2.88
CA GLU A 42 0.66 1.64 -2.36
C GLU A 42 -0.63 2.04 -3.06
N ILE A 43 -0.74 3.29 -3.49
CA ILE A 43 -1.83 3.71 -4.40
C ILE A 43 -1.76 2.89 -5.68
N ALA A 44 -0.58 2.73 -6.28
CA ALA A 44 -0.40 1.96 -7.50
C ALA A 44 -0.74 0.47 -7.29
N SER A 45 -0.11 -0.19 -6.29
CA SER A 45 -0.29 -1.62 -6.05
C SER A 45 -1.72 -1.98 -5.68
N THR A 46 -2.34 -1.21 -4.78
CA THR A 46 -3.69 -1.51 -4.30
C THR A 46 -4.74 -1.32 -5.40
N ASN A 47 -4.56 -0.31 -6.28
CA ASN A 47 -5.46 -0.14 -7.43
C ASN A 47 -5.30 -1.24 -8.48
N VAL A 48 -4.09 -1.75 -8.73
CA VAL A 48 -3.89 -2.92 -9.61
C VAL A 48 -4.57 -4.17 -9.02
N VAL A 49 -4.40 -4.43 -7.74
CA VAL A 49 -5.06 -5.55 -7.05
C VAL A 49 -6.59 -5.40 -7.10
N ARG A 50 -7.11 -4.18 -6.84
CA ARG A 50 -8.53 -3.88 -6.96
C ARG A 50 -9.06 -4.21 -8.35
N GLU A 51 -8.39 -3.72 -9.40
CA GLU A 51 -8.82 -3.92 -10.79
C GLU A 51 -8.91 -5.41 -11.13
N VAL A 52 -7.95 -6.22 -10.69
CA VAL A 52 -7.99 -7.67 -10.92
C VAL A 52 -9.12 -8.33 -10.14
N LEU A 53 -9.31 -7.99 -8.86
CA LEU A 53 -10.40 -8.52 -8.04
C LEU A 53 -11.79 -8.20 -8.63
N GLU A 54 -11.98 -6.98 -9.12
CA GLU A 54 -13.23 -6.54 -9.70
C GLU A 54 -13.48 -7.14 -11.09
N GLN A 55 -12.50 -7.02 -11.99
CA GLN A 55 -12.71 -7.38 -13.40
C GLN A 55 -12.55 -8.88 -13.68
N LYS A 56 -11.73 -9.59 -12.93
CA LYS A 56 -11.46 -11.01 -13.19
C LYS A 56 -12.17 -11.94 -12.22
N LEU A 57 -12.38 -11.53 -10.97
CA LEU A 57 -12.96 -12.37 -9.94
C LEU A 57 -14.36 -11.93 -9.51
N GLY A 58 -14.85 -10.76 -9.99
CA GLY A 58 -16.21 -10.27 -9.76
C GLY A 58 -16.47 -9.82 -8.32
N TYR A 59 -15.43 -9.42 -7.59
CA TYR A 59 -15.59 -8.81 -6.27
C TYR A 59 -16.04 -7.36 -6.39
N LYS A 60 -16.74 -6.87 -5.37
CA LYS A 60 -16.83 -5.45 -5.07
C LYS A 60 -15.70 -5.13 -4.11
N VAL A 61 -14.79 -4.24 -4.49
CA VAL A 61 -13.68 -3.84 -3.63
C VAL A 61 -14.00 -2.53 -2.91
N GLU A 62 -13.84 -2.53 -1.59
CA GLU A 62 -13.89 -1.33 -0.76
C GLU A 62 -12.46 -0.90 -0.42
N MET A 63 -12.11 0.31 -0.85
CA MET A 63 -10.77 0.88 -0.65
C MET A 63 -10.74 1.65 0.67
N LEU A 64 -9.95 1.19 1.65
CA LEU A 64 -9.80 1.81 2.96
C LEU A 64 -8.45 2.51 3.05
N GLN A 65 -8.44 3.82 2.75
CA GLN A 65 -7.24 4.65 2.89
C GLN A 65 -7.10 5.11 4.34
N VAL A 66 -6.01 4.71 4.99
CA VAL A 66 -5.69 5.03 6.38
C VAL A 66 -4.18 5.12 6.57
N ASP A 67 -3.71 5.60 7.72
CA ASP A 67 -2.28 5.58 8.07
C ASP A 67 -1.79 4.15 8.40
N ALA A 68 -0.46 3.97 8.48
CA ALA A 68 0.16 2.65 8.65
C ALA A 68 -0.32 1.90 9.90
N GLY A 69 -0.43 2.56 11.05
CA GLY A 69 -0.92 1.94 12.28
C GLY A 69 -2.36 1.42 12.16
N PRO A 70 -3.35 2.25 11.79
CA PRO A 70 -4.72 1.83 11.48
C PRO A 70 -4.82 0.77 10.38
N MET A 71 -3.96 0.78 9.34
CA MET A 71 -3.91 -0.26 8.31
C MET A 71 -3.61 -1.64 8.92
N TRP A 72 -2.56 -1.75 9.73
CA TRP A 72 -2.21 -2.98 10.42
C TRP A 72 -3.28 -3.41 11.45
N ALA A 73 -3.84 -2.45 12.19
CA ALA A 73 -4.93 -2.73 13.13
C ALA A 73 -6.17 -3.30 12.44
N GLY A 74 -6.53 -2.74 11.28
CA GLY A 74 -7.68 -3.18 10.49
C GLY A 74 -7.55 -4.62 9.99
N ILE A 75 -6.36 -5.03 9.56
CA ILE A 75 -6.09 -6.43 9.22
C ILE A 75 -6.20 -7.33 10.46
N ALA A 76 -5.61 -6.90 11.57
CA ALA A 76 -5.53 -7.70 12.79
C ALA A 76 -6.89 -7.90 13.48
N ASP A 77 -7.82 -6.95 13.36
CA ASP A 77 -9.16 -7.03 13.93
C ASP A 77 -10.25 -7.48 12.93
N GLY A 78 -9.87 -7.64 11.64
CA GLY A 78 -10.75 -8.11 10.57
C GLY A 78 -11.67 -7.03 9.98
N SER A 79 -11.46 -5.76 10.28
CA SER A 79 -12.17 -4.65 9.62
C SER A 79 -11.66 -4.36 8.20
N ALA A 80 -10.49 -4.87 7.84
CA ALA A 80 -9.97 -4.95 6.49
C ALA A 80 -9.54 -6.39 6.17
N ASP A 81 -9.69 -6.79 4.92
CA ASP A 81 -9.41 -8.15 4.48
C ASP A 81 -7.97 -8.37 4.08
N ALA A 82 -7.36 -7.40 3.40
CA ALA A 82 -6.00 -7.52 2.88
C ALA A 82 -5.30 -6.16 2.73
N MET A 83 -3.98 -6.20 2.71
CA MET A 83 -3.10 -5.13 2.27
C MET A 83 -1.93 -5.70 1.47
N VAL A 84 -1.48 -4.96 0.45
CA VAL A 84 -0.31 -5.31 -0.37
C VAL A 84 0.83 -4.29 -0.15
N ALA A 85 0.96 -3.84 1.08
CA ALA A 85 1.65 -2.62 1.52
C ALA A 85 2.55 -2.84 2.74
N SER A 86 2.90 -4.08 3.07
CA SER A 86 3.69 -4.39 4.26
C SER A 86 5.18 -4.45 3.94
N TRP A 87 5.94 -3.46 4.39
CA TRP A 87 7.39 -3.35 4.19
C TRP A 87 8.14 -4.12 5.29
N LEU A 88 8.69 -5.27 4.93
CA LEU A 88 9.33 -6.21 5.85
C LEU A 88 10.74 -6.61 5.34
N PRO A 89 11.66 -6.99 6.25
CA PRO A 89 11.43 -7.22 7.68
C PRO A 89 11.56 -6.00 8.58
N THR A 90 12.15 -4.88 8.12
CA THR A 90 12.64 -3.81 9.01
C THR A 90 11.64 -2.69 9.24
N THR A 91 11.07 -2.13 8.16
CA THR A 91 10.26 -0.91 8.24
C THR A 91 8.99 -1.10 9.06
N HIS A 92 8.27 -2.20 8.86
CA HIS A 92 7.04 -2.50 9.61
C HIS A 92 7.26 -3.54 10.72
N GLU A 93 8.51 -3.79 11.15
CA GLU A 93 8.83 -4.76 12.22
C GLU A 93 7.99 -4.56 13.48
N THR A 94 7.86 -3.32 13.93
CA THR A 94 7.08 -2.99 15.13
C THR A 94 5.61 -3.43 14.98
N TYR A 95 4.99 -3.09 13.86
CA TYR A 95 3.59 -3.47 13.60
C TYR A 95 3.43 -4.99 13.44
N ALA A 96 4.34 -5.64 12.73
CA ALA A 96 4.32 -7.09 12.54
C ALA A 96 4.43 -7.84 13.88
N ASN A 97 5.26 -7.34 14.80
CA ASN A 97 5.41 -7.90 16.14
C ASN A 97 4.18 -7.63 17.04
N ASP A 98 3.64 -6.42 17.01
CA ASP A 98 2.49 -6.03 17.85
C ASP A 98 1.22 -6.82 17.51
N TYR A 99 1.08 -7.18 16.22
CA TYR A 99 -0.06 -7.95 15.73
C TYR A 99 0.25 -9.42 15.44
N ALA A 100 1.40 -9.94 15.89
CA ALA A 100 1.80 -11.33 15.65
C ALA A 100 0.68 -12.33 16.03
N GLY A 101 0.39 -13.25 15.10
CA GLY A 101 -0.66 -14.27 15.26
C GLY A 101 -2.09 -13.79 14.97
N LYS A 102 -2.28 -12.53 14.53
CA LYS A 102 -3.59 -11.96 14.16
C LYS A 102 -3.73 -11.69 12.66
N TYR A 103 -2.76 -12.08 11.87
CA TYR A 103 -2.74 -11.94 10.42
C TYR A 103 -2.04 -13.13 9.79
N GLU A 104 -2.15 -13.26 8.48
CA GLU A 104 -1.37 -14.20 7.66
C GLU A 104 -0.49 -13.40 6.70
N ASP A 105 0.81 -13.74 6.68
CA ASP A 105 1.77 -13.21 5.71
C ASP A 105 1.85 -14.18 4.53
N LEU A 106 1.40 -13.73 3.35
CA LEU A 106 1.43 -14.50 2.11
C LEU A 106 2.78 -14.42 1.39
N GLY A 107 3.71 -13.67 1.96
CA GLY A 107 5.05 -13.48 1.40
C GLY A 107 5.20 -12.25 0.52
N PRO A 108 6.38 -12.09 -0.09
CA PRO A 108 6.73 -10.91 -0.84
C PRO A 108 5.97 -10.82 -2.17
N ASN A 109 5.33 -9.68 -2.40
CA ASN A 109 4.77 -9.30 -3.70
C ASN A 109 5.70 -8.42 -4.52
N LEU A 110 6.68 -7.77 -3.90
CA LEU A 110 7.72 -6.98 -4.58
C LEU A 110 9.05 -7.07 -3.84
N ASN A 111 10.13 -7.29 -4.61
CA ASN A 111 11.51 -7.34 -4.14
C ASN A 111 12.31 -6.13 -4.63
N GLY A 112 13.44 -5.84 -3.98
CA GLY A 112 14.37 -4.80 -4.43
C GLY A 112 13.97 -3.41 -3.97
N THR A 113 13.40 -3.30 -2.79
CA THR A 113 13.07 -2.02 -2.15
C THR A 113 14.27 -1.43 -1.41
N LYS A 114 14.28 -0.12 -1.26
CA LYS A 114 15.28 0.62 -0.49
C LYS A 114 14.65 1.81 0.20
N LEU A 115 15.10 2.09 1.41
CA LEU A 115 14.75 3.26 2.21
C LEU A 115 15.97 4.11 2.49
N GLY A 116 15.77 5.39 2.77
CA GLY A 116 16.85 6.27 3.20
C GLY A 116 16.54 7.76 3.11
N LEU A 117 17.55 8.56 3.43
CA LEU A 117 17.53 9.98 3.13
C LEU A 117 17.92 10.19 1.66
N VAL A 118 17.17 11.03 0.97
CA VAL A 118 17.33 11.31 -0.45
C VAL A 118 17.59 12.80 -0.65
N VAL A 119 18.52 13.10 -1.52
CA VAL A 119 18.89 14.46 -1.91
C VAL A 119 19.01 14.59 -3.43
N PRO A 120 18.84 15.79 -4.01
CA PRO A 120 19.20 16.05 -5.39
C PRO A 120 20.69 15.77 -5.65
N GLN A 121 21.01 15.25 -6.83
CA GLN A 121 22.36 14.89 -7.24
C GLN A 121 23.34 16.08 -7.21
N TYR A 122 22.84 17.30 -7.39
CA TYR A 122 23.64 18.52 -7.33
C TYR A 122 24.12 18.90 -5.92
N MET A 123 23.57 18.33 -4.86
CA MET A 123 24.09 18.54 -3.51
C MET A 123 25.40 17.79 -3.30
N ASN A 124 26.41 18.49 -2.81
CA ASN A 124 27.75 17.92 -2.59
C ASN A 124 27.88 17.22 -1.24
N ILE A 125 26.93 16.33 -0.95
CA ILE A 125 26.94 15.40 0.19
C ILE A 125 26.59 13.99 -0.31
N ASN A 126 27.19 12.95 0.28
CA ASN A 126 27.01 11.58 -0.18
C ASN A 126 26.66 10.60 0.96
N SER A 127 26.86 10.99 2.20
CA SER A 127 26.62 10.17 3.39
C SER A 127 25.79 10.93 4.41
N ILE A 128 25.10 10.21 5.28
CA ILE A 128 24.42 10.78 6.45
C ILE A 128 25.46 11.45 7.39
N GLU A 129 26.69 10.98 7.39
CA GLU A 129 27.80 11.59 8.14
C GLU A 129 28.20 12.97 7.62
N ASP A 130 27.85 13.34 6.40
CA ASP A 130 28.09 14.67 5.82
C ASP A 130 27.12 15.74 6.37
N LEU A 131 26.13 15.37 7.18
CA LEU A 131 25.13 16.28 7.76
C LEU A 131 25.73 17.12 8.90
N ASN A 132 26.69 17.95 8.55
CA ASN A 132 27.40 18.86 9.43
C ASN A 132 26.69 20.23 9.57
N ASP A 133 27.29 21.17 10.31
CA ASP A 133 26.70 22.48 10.55
C ASP A 133 26.58 23.34 9.28
N GLU A 134 27.43 23.20 8.30
CA GLU A 134 27.36 23.94 7.05
C GLU A 134 26.11 23.50 6.26
N VAL A 135 25.91 22.21 6.13
CA VAL A 135 24.73 21.62 5.50
C VAL A 135 23.46 21.97 6.30
N GLY A 136 23.53 21.81 7.63
CA GLY A 136 22.41 22.12 8.52
C GLY A 136 21.96 23.57 8.41
N ASN A 137 22.88 24.52 8.39
CA ASN A 137 22.53 25.94 8.24
C ASN A 137 21.84 26.24 6.90
N SER A 138 22.21 25.56 5.81
CA SER A 138 21.57 25.76 4.50
C SER A 138 20.14 25.20 4.43
N LEU A 139 19.81 24.27 5.31
CA LEU A 139 18.55 23.54 5.39
C LEU A 139 17.70 23.88 6.62
N ASN A 140 18.13 24.85 7.44
CA ASN A 140 17.56 25.10 8.76
C ASN A 140 17.46 23.82 9.61
N TYR A 141 18.44 22.89 9.44
CA TYR A 141 18.49 21.60 10.10
C TYR A 141 17.21 20.75 9.94
N THR A 142 16.58 20.80 8.77
CA THR A 142 15.31 20.14 8.52
C THR A 142 15.47 19.01 7.50
N ILE A 143 14.93 17.84 7.85
CA ILE A 143 14.66 16.73 6.93
C ILE A 143 13.15 16.69 6.69
N THR A 144 12.72 16.78 5.45
CA THR A 144 11.30 16.73 5.10
C THR A 144 10.87 15.28 4.97
N GLY A 145 9.97 14.86 5.84
CA GLY A 145 9.43 13.51 5.90
C GLY A 145 8.01 13.40 5.38
N ILE A 146 7.41 12.24 5.64
CA ILE A 146 6.02 11.92 5.34
C ILE A 146 5.17 11.96 6.62
N GLU A 147 4.04 11.27 6.68
CA GLU A 147 3.17 11.27 7.86
C GLU A 147 3.81 10.54 9.05
N GLY A 148 3.51 11.02 10.23
CA GLY A 148 3.93 10.39 11.48
C GLY A 148 3.39 8.96 11.62
N GLY A 149 4.19 8.05 12.20
CA GLY A 149 3.83 6.64 12.33
C GLY A 149 4.19 5.78 11.11
N ALA A 150 4.56 6.36 9.97
CA ALA A 150 5.16 5.58 8.89
C ALA A 150 6.48 4.94 9.35
N GLY A 151 6.72 3.68 8.96
CA GLY A 151 7.95 2.98 9.35
C GLY A 151 9.22 3.70 8.90
N LEU A 152 9.20 4.32 7.73
CA LEU A 152 10.28 5.18 7.23
C LEU A 152 10.57 6.36 8.17
N MET A 153 9.54 6.98 8.75
CA MET A 153 9.70 8.06 9.74
C MET A 153 10.31 7.51 11.03
N MET A 154 9.82 6.38 11.54
CA MET A 154 10.39 5.73 12.73
C MET A 154 11.86 5.33 12.52
N ALA A 155 12.23 4.84 11.33
CA ALA A 155 13.61 4.55 10.99
C ALA A 155 14.46 5.83 10.91
N THR A 156 13.90 6.92 10.37
CA THR A 156 14.61 8.22 10.30
C THR A 156 14.82 8.83 11.69
N GLU A 157 13.88 8.67 12.61
CA GLU A 157 14.07 9.04 14.00
C GLU A 157 15.24 8.28 14.64
N LYS A 158 15.38 6.98 14.38
CA LYS A 158 16.56 6.19 14.81
C LYS A 158 17.85 6.70 14.17
N VAL A 159 17.81 7.12 12.90
CA VAL A 159 18.97 7.74 12.22
C VAL A 159 19.42 8.99 12.94
N LEU A 160 18.49 9.87 13.35
CA LEU A 160 18.85 11.08 14.10
C LEU A 160 19.58 10.74 15.41
N ASP A 161 19.17 9.69 16.11
CA ASP A 161 19.82 9.24 17.34
C ASP A 161 21.18 8.60 17.08
N GLU A 162 21.23 7.64 16.18
CA GLU A 162 22.43 6.85 15.91
C GLU A 162 23.58 7.68 15.32
N TYR A 163 23.25 8.68 14.49
CA TYR A 163 24.23 9.58 13.89
C TYR A 163 24.51 10.82 14.74
N GLY A 164 23.88 10.94 15.93
CA GLY A 164 24.08 12.08 16.83
C GLY A 164 23.57 13.41 16.27
N LEU A 165 22.53 13.35 15.45
CA LEU A 165 21.93 14.51 14.78
C LEU A 165 20.80 15.14 15.59
N ARG A 166 20.21 14.42 16.55
CA ARG A 166 19.01 14.76 17.32
C ARG A 166 19.03 16.16 17.94
N ASP A 167 20.16 16.61 18.42
CA ASP A 167 20.25 17.90 19.12
C ASP A 167 20.05 19.11 18.20
N LYS A 168 20.24 18.92 16.89
CA LYS A 168 20.18 20.02 15.91
C LYS A 168 19.18 19.79 14.80
N TRP A 169 19.08 18.58 14.30
CA TRP A 169 18.22 18.23 13.16
C TRP A 169 16.80 17.87 13.60
N SER A 170 15.86 18.29 12.82
CA SER A 170 14.43 17.95 12.99
C SER A 170 13.91 17.19 11.78
N LEU A 171 13.09 16.19 12.05
CA LEU A 171 12.31 15.49 11.05
C LEU A 171 10.93 16.15 10.97
N LEU A 172 10.64 16.79 9.84
CA LEU A 172 9.36 17.44 9.61
C LEU A 172 8.32 16.41 9.13
N GLU A 173 7.30 16.21 9.92
CA GLU A 173 6.15 15.39 9.52
C GLU A 173 5.30 16.15 8.48
N SER A 174 4.90 15.45 7.42
CA SER A 174 4.03 15.98 6.39
C SER A 174 3.12 14.87 5.78
N SER A 175 3.13 14.69 4.49
CA SER A 175 2.54 13.55 3.77
C SER A 175 3.40 13.21 2.55
N SER A 176 3.21 12.03 1.94
CA SER A 176 3.91 11.68 0.70
C SER A 176 3.76 12.76 -0.36
N ALA A 177 2.55 13.23 -0.59
CA ALA A 177 2.26 14.27 -1.57
C ALA A 177 2.93 15.63 -1.24
N ALA A 178 2.91 16.04 0.05
CA ALA A 178 3.52 17.31 0.46
C ALA A 178 5.05 17.23 0.36
N MET A 179 5.66 16.12 0.79
CA MET A 179 7.11 15.90 0.69
C MET A 179 7.57 15.92 -0.76
N THR A 180 6.88 15.24 -1.67
CA THR A 180 7.24 15.23 -3.09
C THR A 180 7.05 16.60 -3.74
N GLN A 181 6.03 17.35 -3.37
CA GLN A 181 5.81 18.70 -3.86
C GLN A 181 6.93 19.67 -3.43
N GLU A 182 7.37 19.61 -2.17
CA GLU A 182 8.50 20.42 -1.71
C GLU A 182 9.81 19.99 -2.38
N LEU A 183 10.02 18.69 -2.61
CA LEU A 183 11.16 18.19 -3.36
C LEU A 183 11.18 18.72 -4.80
N GLU A 184 10.06 18.64 -5.52
CA GLU A 184 9.96 19.14 -6.90
C GLU A 184 10.23 20.64 -6.97
N LYS A 185 9.69 21.42 -6.05
CA LYS A 185 9.90 22.88 -5.97
C LYS A 185 11.38 23.21 -5.70
N ALA A 186 12.01 22.56 -4.71
CA ALA A 186 13.42 22.76 -4.42
C ALA A 186 14.30 22.34 -5.60
N TYR A 187 14.00 21.18 -6.21
CA TYR A 187 14.72 20.68 -7.37
C TYR A 187 14.67 21.63 -8.56
N ALA A 188 13.49 22.17 -8.89
CA ALA A 188 13.31 23.13 -9.98
C ALA A 188 14.10 24.43 -9.76
N ASN A 189 14.25 24.87 -8.51
CA ASN A 189 14.99 26.07 -8.13
C ASN A 189 16.50 25.83 -7.86
N GLN A 190 16.97 24.57 -7.93
CA GLN A 190 18.32 24.18 -7.53
C GLN A 190 18.63 24.52 -6.04
N GLU A 191 17.60 24.47 -5.21
CA GLU A 191 17.70 24.70 -3.76
C GLU A 191 18.07 23.42 -3.01
N PRO A 192 18.83 23.47 -1.90
CA PRO A 192 19.12 22.29 -1.13
C PRO A 192 17.86 21.76 -0.42
N ILE A 193 17.71 20.45 -0.42
CA ILE A 193 16.64 19.74 0.30
C ILE A 193 17.08 18.32 0.67
N ILE A 194 16.68 17.85 1.83
CA ILE A 194 16.77 16.44 2.22
C ILE A 194 15.36 15.95 2.50
N VAL A 195 15.00 14.83 1.86
CA VAL A 195 13.71 14.18 2.09
C VAL A 195 13.89 12.74 2.52
N THR A 196 12.92 12.19 3.23
CA THR A 196 12.80 10.73 3.38
C THR A 196 12.40 10.12 2.04
N GLY A 197 12.91 8.93 1.72
CA GLY A 197 12.63 8.34 0.43
C GLY A 197 12.68 6.82 0.41
N TRP A 198 12.02 6.28 -0.59
CA TRP A 198 12.00 4.84 -0.85
C TRP A 198 12.02 4.54 -2.36
N THR A 199 12.42 3.33 -2.68
CA THR A 199 12.38 2.75 -4.04
C THR A 199 11.57 1.47 -3.99
N PRO A 200 10.69 1.22 -4.98
CA PRO A 200 10.42 2.02 -6.16
C PRO A 200 9.62 3.31 -5.89
N HIS A 201 9.94 4.38 -6.60
CA HIS A 201 9.18 5.63 -6.55
C HIS A 201 9.43 6.44 -7.83
N TRP A 202 8.39 7.05 -8.41
CA TRP A 202 8.43 7.84 -9.64
C TRP A 202 9.44 9.00 -9.59
N LYS A 203 9.71 9.57 -8.40
CA LYS A 203 10.62 10.71 -8.24
C LYS A 203 12.04 10.45 -8.77
N PHE A 204 12.53 9.21 -8.71
CA PHE A 204 13.83 8.83 -9.26
C PHE A 204 13.85 8.75 -10.79
N ALA A 205 12.69 8.61 -11.43
CA ALA A 205 12.56 8.66 -12.89
C ALA A 205 12.44 10.11 -13.40
N LYS A 206 11.89 11.02 -12.58
CA LYS A 206 11.62 12.42 -12.97
C LYS A 206 12.73 13.38 -12.55
N MET A 207 13.53 13.06 -11.54
CA MET A 207 14.56 13.92 -10.98
C MET A 207 15.85 13.13 -10.78
N ASP A 208 16.99 13.78 -10.98
CA ASP A 208 18.31 13.19 -10.70
C ASP A 208 18.59 13.28 -9.19
N LEU A 209 18.28 12.19 -8.49
CA LEU A 209 18.35 12.07 -7.04
C LEU A 209 19.33 10.99 -6.62
N LYS A 210 19.82 11.10 -5.41
CA LYS A 210 20.64 10.05 -4.79
C LYS A 210 20.25 9.84 -3.33
N TYR A 211 20.44 8.60 -2.87
CA TYR A 211 20.42 8.29 -1.45
C TYR A 211 21.72 8.74 -0.80
N LEU A 212 21.63 9.25 0.42
CA LEU A 212 22.79 9.36 1.29
C LEU A 212 23.18 7.95 1.79
N GLU A 213 24.49 7.69 1.83
CA GLU A 213 25.01 6.44 2.37
C GLU A 213 24.69 6.32 3.87
N ASP A 214 24.07 5.23 4.27
CA ASP A 214 23.82 4.86 5.67
C ASP A 214 24.90 3.86 6.11
N THR A 215 26.06 4.37 6.54
CA THR A 215 27.21 3.56 6.94
C THR A 215 26.94 2.69 8.17
N LYS A 216 25.93 3.07 8.99
CA LYS A 216 25.52 2.34 10.19
C LYS A 216 24.39 1.35 9.92
N ASN A 217 23.86 1.34 8.70
CA ASN A 217 22.78 0.43 8.27
C ASN A 217 21.53 0.51 9.15
N VAL A 218 21.14 1.73 9.54
CA VAL A 218 19.95 1.96 10.39
C VAL A 218 18.64 1.73 9.63
N TYR A 219 18.61 2.07 8.32
CA TYR A 219 17.48 1.79 7.44
C TYR A 219 17.34 0.30 7.07
N GLY A 220 18.29 -0.54 7.49
CA GLY A 220 18.30 -1.94 7.11
C GLY A 220 18.93 -2.19 5.74
N LYS A 221 18.89 -3.45 5.33
CA LYS A 221 19.33 -3.89 4.00
C LYS A 221 18.07 -4.24 3.18
N ASP A 222 18.22 -5.17 2.29
CA ASP A 222 17.16 -5.61 1.37
C ASP A 222 15.81 -5.82 2.07
N GLU A 223 14.86 -4.98 1.76
CA GLU A 223 13.46 -5.11 2.17
C GLU A 223 12.59 -5.57 1.01
N GLN A 224 11.39 -6.01 1.36
CA GLN A 224 10.38 -6.49 0.43
C GLN A 224 9.03 -5.91 0.83
N ILE A 225 8.14 -5.76 -0.15
CA ILE A 225 6.74 -5.49 0.15
C ILE A 225 6.00 -6.82 0.18
N HIS A 226 5.28 -7.09 1.26
CA HIS A 226 4.53 -8.31 1.48
C HIS A 226 3.02 -8.08 1.32
N THR A 227 2.33 -9.13 0.93
CA THR A 227 0.88 -9.22 1.00
C THR A 227 0.49 -9.80 2.35
N ILE A 228 -0.30 -9.04 3.09
CA ILE A 228 -0.81 -9.46 4.41
C ILE A 228 -2.33 -9.53 4.35
N VAL A 229 -2.90 -10.58 4.93
CA VAL A 229 -4.34 -10.78 4.98
C VAL A 229 -4.81 -11.07 6.40
N ARG A 230 -6.09 -10.79 6.69
CA ARG A 230 -6.69 -11.18 7.96
C ARG A 230 -6.78 -12.69 8.10
N THR A 231 -6.75 -13.17 9.31
CA THR A 231 -7.04 -14.59 9.60
C THR A 231 -8.44 -14.96 9.11
N GLY A 232 -8.55 -16.14 8.48
CA GLY A 232 -9.82 -16.67 7.97
C GLY A 232 -10.22 -16.14 6.58
N LEU A 233 -9.41 -15.32 5.92
CA LEU A 233 -9.73 -14.86 4.55
C LEU A 233 -9.85 -16.01 3.56
N LYS A 234 -9.02 -17.04 3.72
CA LYS A 234 -9.01 -18.23 2.86
C LYS A 234 -10.34 -18.97 2.85
N GLU A 235 -10.98 -19.06 4.01
CA GLU A 235 -12.28 -19.71 4.20
C GLU A 235 -13.41 -18.86 3.63
N ASP A 236 -13.36 -17.54 3.86
CA ASP A 236 -14.42 -16.62 3.47
C ASP A 236 -14.36 -16.26 1.97
N HIS A 237 -13.15 -16.05 1.44
CA HIS A 237 -12.90 -15.57 0.08
C HIS A 237 -11.76 -16.37 -0.61
N PRO A 238 -11.92 -17.69 -0.85
CA PRO A 238 -10.84 -18.56 -1.34
C PRO A 238 -10.23 -18.13 -2.68
N GLU A 239 -11.03 -17.55 -3.60
CA GLU A 239 -10.53 -17.08 -4.89
C GLU A 239 -9.69 -15.81 -4.74
N ALA A 240 -10.12 -14.87 -3.89
CA ALA A 240 -9.35 -13.67 -3.59
C ALA A 240 -8.05 -14.02 -2.86
N TYR A 241 -8.10 -14.92 -1.88
CA TYR A 241 -6.92 -15.41 -1.19
C TYR A 241 -5.91 -16.04 -2.15
N ALA A 242 -6.36 -16.92 -3.06
CA ALA A 242 -5.49 -17.58 -4.02
C ALA A 242 -4.84 -16.60 -5.00
N PHE A 243 -5.54 -15.54 -5.39
CA PHE A 243 -4.99 -14.47 -6.20
C PHE A 243 -3.96 -13.65 -5.39
N LEU A 244 -4.30 -13.21 -4.18
CA LEU A 244 -3.43 -12.42 -3.32
C LEU A 244 -2.13 -13.14 -2.97
N ASP A 245 -2.18 -14.47 -2.76
CA ASP A 245 -1.02 -15.34 -2.52
C ASP A 245 -0.06 -15.41 -3.72
N LYS A 246 -0.57 -15.24 -4.93
CA LYS A 246 0.22 -15.26 -6.17
C LYS A 246 0.58 -13.89 -6.70
N PHE A 247 -0.02 -12.84 -6.17
CA PHE A 247 0.24 -11.49 -6.62
C PHE A 247 1.72 -11.14 -6.42
N ASN A 248 2.41 -10.86 -7.50
CA ASN A 248 3.78 -10.38 -7.49
C ASN A 248 4.06 -9.56 -8.76
N TRP A 249 4.89 -8.57 -8.62
CA TRP A 249 5.30 -7.72 -9.73
C TRP A 249 6.70 -7.14 -9.51
N THR A 250 7.21 -6.40 -10.48
CA THR A 250 8.55 -5.83 -10.44
C THR A 250 8.51 -4.36 -10.05
N PRO A 251 9.65 -3.78 -9.59
CA PRO A 251 9.77 -2.33 -9.40
C PRO A 251 9.41 -1.51 -10.65
N ASP A 252 9.74 -2.01 -11.85
CA ASP A 252 9.41 -1.35 -13.12
C ASP A 252 7.90 -1.37 -13.40
N ASP A 253 7.20 -2.46 -13.05
CA ASP A 253 5.74 -2.53 -13.17
C ASP A 253 5.06 -1.48 -12.28
N MET A 254 5.49 -1.39 -11.02
CA MET A 254 4.97 -0.40 -10.07
C MET A 254 5.29 1.02 -10.54
N ALA A 255 6.52 1.27 -10.99
CA ALA A 255 6.94 2.57 -11.51
C ALA A 255 6.10 3.01 -12.73
N ALA A 256 5.75 2.09 -13.62
CA ALA A 256 4.94 2.39 -14.80
C ALA A 256 3.55 2.92 -14.41
N VAL A 257 2.90 2.33 -13.40
CA VAL A 257 1.61 2.81 -12.89
C VAL A 257 1.76 4.15 -12.18
N MET A 258 2.76 4.29 -11.30
CA MET A 258 3.02 5.55 -10.58
C MET A 258 3.29 6.72 -11.53
N ILE A 259 4.03 6.49 -12.62
CA ILE A 259 4.34 7.54 -13.61
C ILE A 259 3.06 8.04 -14.28
N GLN A 260 2.14 7.17 -14.66
CA GLN A 260 0.86 7.58 -15.24
C GLN A 260 0.05 8.43 -14.25
N VAL A 261 0.02 8.03 -12.97
CA VAL A 261 -0.70 8.78 -11.92
C VAL A 261 -0.10 10.18 -11.74
N VAL A 262 1.22 10.30 -11.62
CA VAL A 262 1.85 11.62 -11.45
C VAL A 262 1.76 12.49 -12.72
N GLU A 263 1.54 11.90 -13.87
CA GLU A 263 1.26 12.60 -15.14
C GLU A 263 -0.22 13.01 -15.29
N GLY A 264 -1.05 12.71 -14.30
CA GLY A 264 -2.42 13.20 -14.19
C GLY A 264 -3.50 12.16 -14.51
N ALA A 265 -3.15 10.89 -14.66
CA ALA A 265 -4.15 9.83 -14.73
C ALA A 265 -4.76 9.56 -13.36
N GLU A 266 -6.05 9.26 -13.31
CA GLU A 266 -6.66 8.73 -12.10
C GLU A 266 -6.04 7.35 -11.78
N PRO A 267 -5.76 7.02 -10.50
CA PRO A 267 -5.12 5.76 -10.12
C PRO A 267 -5.83 4.51 -10.66
N GLU A 268 -7.14 4.54 -10.68
CA GLU A 268 -7.96 3.47 -11.25
C GLU A 268 -7.74 3.30 -12.75
N ALA A 269 -7.66 4.40 -13.49
CA ALA A 269 -7.44 4.37 -14.92
C ALA A 269 -6.03 3.85 -15.26
N ALA A 270 -5.00 4.29 -14.53
CA ALA A 270 -3.64 3.83 -14.68
C ALA A 270 -3.50 2.33 -14.38
N ALA A 271 -4.12 1.86 -13.28
CA ALA A 271 -4.14 0.46 -12.92
C ALA A 271 -4.85 -0.40 -13.97
N LYS A 272 -6.00 0.04 -14.46
CA LYS A 272 -6.76 -0.63 -15.52
C LYS A 272 -5.94 -0.76 -16.79
N GLU A 273 -5.32 0.32 -17.25
CA GLU A 273 -4.47 0.30 -18.44
C GLU A 273 -3.30 -0.67 -18.26
N TRP A 274 -2.65 -0.65 -17.10
CA TRP A 274 -1.55 -1.58 -16.82
C TRP A 274 -2.03 -3.04 -16.84
N VAL A 275 -3.17 -3.36 -16.22
CA VAL A 275 -3.77 -4.71 -16.21
C VAL A 275 -4.13 -5.15 -17.63
N GLU A 276 -4.68 -4.27 -18.47
CA GLU A 276 -5.00 -4.57 -19.86
C GLU A 276 -3.74 -4.87 -20.71
N GLN A 277 -2.63 -4.18 -20.45
CA GLN A 277 -1.37 -4.37 -21.15
C GLN A 277 -0.54 -5.57 -20.66
N ASN A 278 -0.81 -6.07 -19.45
CA ASN A 278 -0.01 -7.13 -18.78
C ASN A 278 -0.80 -8.41 -18.51
N GLN A 279 -1.69 -8.80 -19.44
CA GLN A 279 -2.60 -9.94 -19.28
C GLN A 279 -1.88 -11.26 -18.97
N ASP A 280 -0.69 -11.49 -19.47
CA ASP A 280 0.07 -12.73 -19.21
C ASP A 280 0.46 -12.84 -17.72
N LYS A 281 0.92 -11.74 -17.11
CA LYS A 281 1.20 -11.67 -15.67
C LYS A 281 -0.08 -11.86 -14.85
N VAL A 282 -1.12 -11.13 -15.20
CA VAL A 282 -2.43 -11.22 -14.51
C VAL A 282 -2.99 -12.63 -14.57
N ASN A 283 -2.92 -13.28 -15.73
CA ASN A 283 -3.39 -14.66 -15.88
C ASN A 283 -2.54 -15.66 -15.07
N ALA A 284 -1.26 -15.41 -14.87
CA ALA A 284 -0.40 -16.24 -14.01
C ALA A 284 -0.81 -16.14 -12.53
N TRP A 285 -1.29 -14.99 -12.06
CA TRP A 285 -1.79 -14.82 -10.70
C TRP A 285 -3.14 -15.52 -10.47
N LEU A 286 -3.89 -15.78 -11.53
CA LEU A 286 -5.25 -16.36 -11.48
C LEU A 286 -5.26 -17.88 -11.68
N GLN A 287 -4.13 -18.51 -11.97
CA GLN A 287 -3.98 -19.98 -12.13
C GLN A 287 -3.71 -20.64 -10.79
#